data_d6e01704061456984d479013620dc743
#
_entry.id   d6e01704061456984d479013620dc743
#
_cell.length_a   1.000
_cell.length_b   1.000
_cell.length_c   1.000
_cell.angle_alpha   90.00
_cell.angle_beta   90.00
_cell.angle_gamma   90.00
#
_symmetry.space_group_name_H-M   'P 1'
#
loop_
_entity.id
_entity.type
_entity.pdbx_description
1 polymer ?
#
loop_
_entity_poly.entity_id
_entity_poly.type
_entity_poly.pdbx_seq_one_letter_code
_entity_poly.pdbx_strand_id
1 'polypeptide(L)'
;MEANIENKIFFFDTTLRDGQQTTGVDFSVEDKIKFSKALNELGVDYIEGGWPGSNPTDDAFFNQSHKLDQSKLVAFGMTRRPSTSVENDPGLNTLVNTKLNTICIVGKSSSYQVEKALEISREDNLKMISDSIAYLVSKNVEALYDAEHFFDGYKLDPDYALECLKVALKAGARWIVLCDTNGGTLPNEVFDIVKKVAEVIPSKNIGIHAHNDTENAVANSLAAVQAGARHVQGTINGLGERCGNANLVSVIPNILLKTNFESNIKEENLGLLKKTSILLNDILNRQPNQHQAYVGENAFAHKGGLHVSAINKDPKTYEHIDPKIVGNKRKIVISDQSGKSNIISLLNTVGISPPEHESKLDFLLQEVKNKEYEGFSFDEAIASFEILARKTLFGIPDFFELIRFKVIDDRRWNAKGELVTESEATVRIKVKDEEFMNVEIGNGPV
;
A
#
# COMPACT_ATOMS: atom_id res chain seq x y z
N MET A 1 22.13 2.24 26.77
CA MET A 1 21.44 3.50 26.42
C MET A 1 20.01 3.11 26.10
N GLU A 2 19.06 3.38 27.01
CA GLU A 2 17.65 3.27 26.70
C GLU A 2 17.36 4.33 25.64
N ALA A 3 17.05 3.88 24.41
CA ALA A 3 16.62 4.77 23.35
C ALA A 3 15.39 5.54 23.83
N ASN A 4 15.37 6.84 23.61
CA ASN A 4 14.28 7.72 24.04
C ASN A 4 12.97 7.27 23.34
N ILE A 5 12.22 6.38 24.01
CA ILE A 5 11.00 5.74 23.48
C ILE A 5 9.91 6.80 23.19
N GLU A 6 10.02 7.99 23.77
CA GLU A 6 9.02 9.04 23.64
C GLU A 6 8.86 9.54 22.19
N ASN A 7 9.92 9.51 21.38
CA ASN A 7 9.88 9.96 19.98
C ASN A 7 9.91 8.80 18.97
N LYS A 8 9.88 7.53 19.41
CA LYS A 8 9.98 6.39 18.53
C LYS A 8 8.61 5.84 18.15
N ILE A 9 8.37 5.65 16.85
CA ILE A 9 7.19 5.00 16.30
C ILE A 9 7.53 3.56 15.92
N PHE A 10 6.61 2.66 16.25
CA PHE A 10 6.68 1.24 15.90
C PHE A 10 5.63 0.94 14.83
N PHE A 11 6.06 0.40 13.70
CA PHE A 11 5.18 0.04 12.59
C PHE A 11 4.81 -1.44 12.64
N PHE A 12 3.52 -1.71 12.50
CA PHE A 12 2.94 -3.04 12.49
C PHE A 12 2.23 -3.26 11.15
N ASP A 13 2.71 -4.23 10.39
CA ASP A 13 2.09 -4.60 9.12
C ASP A 13 1.12 -5.77 9.32
N THR A 14 -0.13 -5.57 8.92
CA THR A 14 -1.17 -6.61 8.94
C THR A 14 -1.64 -7.00 7.52
N THR A 15 -0.81 -6.77 6.51
CA THR A 15 -1.14 -7.12 5.11
C THR A 15 -1.49 -8.60 4.94
N LEU A 16 -0.77 -9.49 5.64
CA LEU A 16 -0.94 -10.94 5.52
C LEU A 16 -2.11 -11.50 6.35
N ARG A 17 -2.73 -10.70 7.21
CA ARG A 17 -3.91 -11.09 7.99
C ARG A 17 -5.12 -10.24 7.63
N ASP A 18 -5.20 -8.95 8.02
CA ASP A 18 -6.32 -8.06 7.72
C ASP A 18 -6.36 -7.71 6.23
N GLY A 19 -5.20 -7.49 5.63
CA GLY A 19 -5.09 -7.29 4.18
C GLY A 19 -5.66 -8.46 3.36
N GLN A 20 -5.57 -9.69 3.87
CA GLN A 20 -6.16 -10.88 3.23
C GLN A 20 -7.70 -10.87 3.28
N GLN A 21 -8.32 -10.08 4.15
CA GLN A 21 -9.78 -9.93 4.20
C GLN A 21 -10.34 -9.05 3.07
N THR A 22 -9.49 -8.47 2.23
CA THR A 22 -9.92 -7.77 1.02
C THR A 22 -10.56 -8.75 0.03
N THR A 23 -11.72 -8.41 -0.52
CA THR A 23 -12.36 -9.24 -1.55
C THR A 23 -11.43 -9.50 -2.73
N GLY A 24 -11.25 -10.79 -3.07
CA GLY A 24 -10.36 -11.23 -4.16
C GLY A 24 -8.87 -11.12 -3.85
N VAL A 25 -8.51 -11.17 -2.57
CA VAL A 25 -7.12 -11.30 -2.08
C VAL A 25 -6.97 -12.64 -1.38
N ASP A 26 -6.07 -13.46 -1.90
CA ASP A 26 -5.65 -14.72 -1.29
C ASP A 26 -4.12 -14.81 -1.36
N PHE A 27 -3.50 -15.36 -0.31
CA PHE A 27 -2.08 -15.63 -0.26
C PHE A 27 -1.83 -17.12 -0.09
N SER A 28 -0.94 -17.66 -0.89
CA SER A 28 -0.35 -18.97 -0.61
C SER A 28 0.64 -18.88 0.55
N VAL A 29 1.08 -20.02 1.07
CA VAL A 29 2.11 -20.07 2.12
C VAL A 29 3.42 -19.44 1.62
N GLU A 30 3.79 -19.73 0.37
CA GLU A 30 4.98 -19.18 -0.28
C GLU A 30 4.89 -17.65 -0.43
N ASP A 31 3.71 -17.12 -0.77
CA ASP A 31 3.47 -15.69 -0.86
C ASP A 31 3.66 -15.01 0.50
N LYS A 32 3.08 -15.58 1.55
CA LYS A 32 3.25 -15.07 2.93
C LYS A 32 4.72 -15.06 3.34
N ILE A 33 5.47 -16.13 3.05
CA ILE A 33 6.91 -16.19 3.33
C ILE A 33 7.69 -15.15 2.52
N LYS A 34 7.41 -15.02 1.23
CA LYS A 34 8.08 -14.08 0.34
C LYS A 34 7.82 -12.65 0.78
N PHE A 35 6.57 -12.33 1.09
CA PHE A 35 6.18 -10.97 1.47
C PHE A 35 6.68 -10.61 2.88
N SER A 36 6.64 -11.52 3.85
CA SER A 36 7.20 -11.29 5.19
C SER A 36 8.69 -10.97 5.16
N LYS A 37 9.46 -11.59 4.25
CA LYS A 37 10.87 -11.24 4.05
C LYS A 37 11.05 -9.81 3.50
N ALA A 38 10.23 -9.39 2.55
CA ALA A 38 10.28 -8.03 2.01
C ALA A 38 9.93 -6.98 3.09
N LEU A 39 8.95 -7.26 3.95
CA LEU A 39 8.62 -6.41 5.10
C LEU A 39 9.75 -6.35 6.13
N ASN A 40 10.40 -7.48 6.39
CA ASN A 40 11.57 -7.54 7.26
C ASN A 40 12.77 -6.75 6.69
N GLU A 41 13.01 -6.82 5.38
CA GLU A 41 14.03 -6.00 4.69
C GLU A 41 13.69 -4.50 4.77
N LEU A 42 12.43 -4.12 4.65
CA LEU A 42 11.97 -2.74 4.84
C LEU A 42 12.24 -2.27 6.27
N GLY A 43 12.14 -3.16 7.26
CA GLY A 43 12.43 -2.89 8.66
C GLY A 43 11.20 -2.51 9.49
N VAL A 44 10.00 -2.98 9.14
CA VAL A 44 8.83 -2.84 10.02
C VAL A 44 9.05 -3.63 11.31
N ASP A 45 8.49 -3.15 12.42
CA ASP A 45 8.75 -3.76 13.73
C ASP A 45 8.01 -5.07 13.93
N TYR A 46 6.79 -5.17 13.41
CA TYR A 46 5.88 -6.29 13.57
C TYR A 46 5.26 -6.70 12.24
N ILE A 47 5.14 -8.01 12.01
CA ILE A 47 4.47 -8.59 10.83
C ILE A 47 3.42 -9.57 11.33
N GLU A 48 2.15 -9.25 11.15
CA GLU A 48 1.03 -10.12 11.50
C GLU A 48 0.78 -11.12 10.37
N GLY A 49 1.20 -12.36 10.62
CA GLY A 49 1.23 -13.38 9.58
C GLY A 49 -0.10 -14.07 9.28
N GLY A 50 -1.08 -13.99 10.18
CA GLY A 50 -2.36 -14.67 10.04
C GLY A 50 -3.00 -15.07 11.37
N TRP A 51 -4.04 -15.88 11.30
CA TRP A 51 -4.80 -16.40 12.46
C TRP A 51 -4.67 -17.92 12.56
N PRO A 52 -3.74 -18.44 13.35
CA PRO A 52 -3.58 -19.89 13.57
C PRO A 52 -4.88 -20.54 14.06
N GLY A 53 -5.23 -21.67 13.47
CA GLY A 53 -6.45 -22.40 13.75
C GLY A 53 -7.70 -21.87 13.01
N SER A 54 -7.58 -20.83 12.20
CA SER A 54 -8.71 -20.34 11.40
C SER A 54 -8.78 -20.97 10.00
N ASN A 55 -7.64 -21.27 9.41
CA ASN A 55 -7.54 -21.87 8.08
C ASN A 55 -6.20 -22.63 7.91
N PRO A 56 -6.16 -23.60 6.94
CA PRO A 56 -4.96 -24.43 6.72
C PRO A 56 -3.74 -23.65 6.24
N THR A 57 -3.91 -22.56 5.52
CA THR A 57 -2.80 -21.74 4.99
C THR A 57 -2.06 -21.06 6.13
N ASP A 58 -2.78 -20.46 7.08
CA ASP A 58 -2.17 -19.82 8.24
C ASP A 58 -1.50 -20.85 9.14
N ASP A 59 -2.12 -22.01 9.36
CA ASP A 59 -1.52 -23.10 10.11
C ASP A 59 -0.20 -23.58 9.46
N ALA A 60 -0.20 -23.78 8.15
CA ALA A 60 0.98 -24.18 7.41
C ALA A 60 2.08 -23.10 7.42
N PHE A 61 1.70 -21.81 7.35
CA PHE A 61 2.63 -20.70 7.44
C PHE A 61 3.34 -20.68 8.81
N PHE A 62 2.59 -20.73 9.92
CA PHE A 62 3.19 -20.69 11.26
C PHE A 62 3.97 -21.96 11.64
N ASN A 63 3.72 -23.08 10.98
CA ASN A 63 4.48 -24.32 11.18
C ASN A 63 5.87 -24.30 10.49
N GLN A 64 6.17 -23.28 9.67
CA GLN A 64 7.46 -23.14 9.02
C GLN A 64 8.42 -22.30 9.85
N SER A 65 9.73 -22.51 9.64
CA SER A 65 10.76 -21.71 10.29
C SER A 65 10.93 -20.38 9.56
N HIS A 66 10.69 -19.27 10.25
CA HIS A 66 10.86 -17.91 9.73
C HIS A 66 12.14 -17.30 10.30
N LYS A 67 13.05 -16.88 9.42
CA LYS A 67 14.23 -16.09 9.80
C LYS A 67 13.95 -14.63 9.51
N LEU A 68 13.41 -13.93 10.50
CA LEU A 68 13.20 -12.47 10.49
C LEU A 68 14.13 -11.90 11.57
N ASP A 69 15.09 -11.08 11.15
CA ASP A 69 16.14 -10.53 12.02
C ASP A 69 15.84 -9.09 12.49
N GLN A 70 14.95 -8.38 11.80
CA GLN A 70 14.56 -7.02 12.12
C GLN A 70 13.13 -6.93 12.65
N SER A 71 12.24 -7.82 12.19
CA SER A 71 10.81 -7.80 12.50
C SER A 71 10.41 -8.93 13.44
N LYS A 72 9.42 -8.69 14.29
CA LYS A 72 8.76 -9.74 15.09
C LYS A 72 7.58 -10.31 14.31
N LEU A 73 7.53 -11.64 14.14
CA LEU A 73 6.36 -12.30 13.59
C LEU A 73 5.27 -12.37 14.68
N VAL A 74 4.04 -12.03 14.31
CA VAL A 74 2.89 -11.96 15.21
C VAL A 74 1.80 -12.90 14.73
N ALA A 75 1.23 -13.68 15.65
CA ALA A 75 -0.02 -14.42 15.44
C ALA A 75 -1.19 -13.60 15.96
N PHE A 76 -2.27 -13.59 15.20
CA PHE A 76 -3.52 -12.94 15.58
C PHE A 76 -4.53 -13.95 16.16
N GLY A 77 -5.35 -13.50 17.10
CA GLY A 77 -6.46 -14.26 17.63
C GLY A 77 -7.44 -13.39 18.43
N MET A 78 -8.29 -14.02 19.21
CA MET A 78 -9.30 -13.36 20.03
C MET A 78 -9.05 -13.59 21.52
N THR A 79 -9.68 -12.76 22.36
CA THR A 79 -9.87 -13.09 23.77
C THR A 79 -10.55 -14.46 23.93
N ARG A 80 -10.37 -15.11 25.08
CA ARG A 80 -11.04 -16.39 25.38
C ARG A 80 -12.54 -16.31 25.12
N ARG A 81 -13.13 -17.45 24.86
CA ARG A 81 -14.61 -17.56 24.72
C ARG A 81 -15.30 -17.31 26.06
N PRO A 82 -16.54 -16.77 26.04
CA PRO A 82 -17.38 -16.76 27.21
C PRO A 82 -17.49 -18.17 27.83
N SER A 83 -17.56 -18.26 29.13
CA SER A 83 -17.71 -19.52 29.89
C SER A 83 -16.56 -20.55 29.75
N THR A 84 -15.45 -20.21 29.11
CA THR A 84 -14.28 -21.08 28.99
C THR A 84 -13.11 -20.47 29.77
N SER A 85 -12.36 -21.29 30.56
CA SER A 85 -11.12 -20.79 31.18
C SER A 85 -10.02 -20.64 30.14
N VAL A 86 -9.03 -19.76 30.42
CA VAL A 86 -7.92 -19.51 29.49
C VAL A 86 -7.11 -20.74 29.14
N GLU A 87 -6.95 -21.66 30.12
CA GLU A 87 -6.20 -22.91 29.94
C GLU A 87 -6.93 -23.89 29.01
N ASN A 88 -8.26 -23.81 28.94
CA ASN A 88 -9.10 -24.70 28.15
C ASN A 88 -9.61 -24.03 26.86
N ASP A 89 -9.28 -22.76 26.62
CA ASP A 89 -9.69 -22.07 25.39
C ASP A 89 -8.89 -22.57 24.18
N PRO A 90 -9.55 -23.17 23.17
CA PRO A 90 -8.84 -23.74 22.02
C PRO A 90 -8.08 -22.68 21.22
N GLY A 91 -8.63 -21.46 21.09
CA GLY A 91 -8.01 -20.37 20.35
C GLY A 91 -6.72 -19.91 21.02
N LEU A 92 -6.75 -19.60 22.32
CA LEU A 92 -5.56 -19.20 23.07
C LEU A 92 -4.51 -20.30 23.09
N ASN A 93 -4.92 -21.56 23.21
CA ASN A 93 -3.98 -22.69 23.18
C ASN A 93 -3.31 -22.82 21.81
N THR A 94 -4.04 -22.63 20.72
CA THR A 94 -3.47 -22.63 19.37
C THR A 94 -2.44 -21.51 19.21
N LEU A 95 -2.74 -20.30 19.69
CA LEU A 95 -1.82 -19.17 19.67
C LEU A 95 -0.53 -19.47 20.43
N VAL A 96 -0.62 -19.97 21.66
CA VAL A 96 0.57 -20.33 22.48
C VAL A 96 1.38 -21.45 21.82
N ASN A 97 0.73 -22.40 21.16
CA ASN A 97 1.38 -23.52 20.48
C ASN A 97 2.19 -23.10 19.24
N THR A 98 1.98 -21.90 18.70
CA THR A 98 2.86 -21.34 17.64
C THR A 98 4.29 -21.11 18.13
N LYS A 99 4.50 -21.02 19.44
CA LYS A 99 5.78 -20.70 20.11
C LYS A 99 6.37 -19.33 19.70
N LEU A 100 5.53 -18.45 19.19
CA LEU A 100 5.94 -17.08 18.92
C LEU A 100 6.05 -16.27 20.21
N ASN A 101 6.98 -15.32 20.22
CA ASN A 101 7.20 -14.44 21.37
C ASN A 101 6.24 -13.24 21.38
N THR A 102 5.44 -13.05 20.33
CA THR A 102 4.52 -11.92 20.19
C THR A 102 3.18 -12.39 19.64
N ILE A 103 2.08 -12.04 20.30
CA ILE A 103 0.73 -12.40 19.93
C ILE A 103 -0.15 -11.16 20.06
N CYS A 104 -0.99 -10.91 19.06
CA CYS A 104 -2.02 -9.88 19.07
C CYS A 104 -3.39 -10.55 19.28
N ILE A 105 -4.15 -10.07 20.26
CA ILE A 105 -5.52 -10.52 20.47
C ILE A 105 -6.51 -9.38 20.39
N VAL A 106 -7.61 -9.62 19.68
CA VAL A 106 -8.72 -8.67 19.58
C VAL A 106 -9.77 -8.92 20.65
N GLY A 107 -10.33 -7.85 21.21
CA GLY A 107 -11.48 -7.91 22.10
C GLY A 107 -12.35 -6.65 21.99
N LYS A 108 -13.64 -6.79 22.26
CA LYS A 108 -14.61 -5.69 22.11
C LYS A 108 -14.38 -4.61 23.17
N SER A 109 -14.38 -3.35 22.73
CA SER A 109 -14.24 -2.17 23.60
C SER A 109 -15.43 -1.19 23.49
N SER A 110 -16.51 -1.64 22.85
CA SER A 110 -17.79 -0.93 22.78
C SER A 110 -18.84 -1.69 23.57
N SER A 111 -19.52 -1.00 24.51
CA SER A 111 -20.64 -1.58 25.27
C SER A 111 -21.74 -2.12 24.37
N TYR A 112 -22.02 -1.42 23.26
CA TYR A 112 -23.00 -1.87 22.26
C TYR A 112 -22.58 -3.21 21.62
N GLN A 113 -21.32 -3.37 21.24
CA GLN A 113 -20.82 -4.61 20.65
C GLN A 113 -20.83 -5.77 21.64
N VAL A 114 -20.50 -5.52 22.90
CA VAL A 114 -20.56 -6.53 23.97
C VAL A 114 -21.97 -7.03 24.19
N GLU A 115 -22.93 -6.11 24.28
CA GLU A 115 -24.35 -6.45 24.54
C GLU A 115 -25.05 -7.06 23.33
N LYS A 116 -24.73 -6.62 22.09
CA LYS A 116 -25.45 -7.03 20.88
C LYS A 116 -24.78 -8.12 20.08
N ALA A 117 -23.44 -8.14 20.04
CA ALA A 117 -22.70 -9.11 19.23
C ALA A 117 -22.17 -10.28 20.08
N LEU A 118 -21.73 -10.04 21.32
CA LEU A 118 -21.28 -11.11 22.21
C LEU A 118 -22.39 -11.63 23.12
N GLU A 119 -23.43 -10.85 23.36
CA GLU A 119 -24.58 -11.20 24.26
C GLU A 119 -24.13 -11.58 25.67
N ILE A 120 -23.12 -10.88 26.22
CA ILE A 120 -22.56 -11.08 27.56
C ILE A 120 -22.61 -9.80 28.39
N SER A 121 -22.34 -9.94 29.70
CA SER A 121 -22.18 -8.75 30.56
C SER A 121 -20.90 -7.99 30.25
N ARG A 122 -20.88 -6.70 30.61
CA ARG A 122 -19.70 -5.84 30.52
C ARG A 122 -18.56 -6.35 31.40
N GLU A 123 -18.92 -6.84 32.61
CA GLU A 123 -17.99 -7.42 33.58
C GLU A 123 -17.33 -8.70 33.03
N ASP A 124 -18.08 -9.54 32.35
CA ASP A 124 -17.56 -10.75 31.71
C ASP A 124 -16.56 -10.40 30.60
N ASN A 125 -16.87 -9.39 29.76
CA ASN A 125 -15.97 -8.93 28.73
C ASN A 125 -14.66 -8.36 29.32
N LEU A 126 -14.74 -7.52 30.36
CA LEU A 126 -13.54 -7.00 31.05
C LEU A 126 -12.69 -8.15 31.60
N LYS A 127 -13.33 -9.17 32.17
CA LYS A 127 -12.65 -10.36 32.64
C LYS A 127 -12.02 -11.18 31.53
N MET A 128 -12.70 -11.34 30.39
CA MET A 128 -12.15 -12.02 29.22
C MET A 128 -10.88 -11.32 28.71
N ILE A 129 -10.90 -9.98 28.62
CA ILE A 129 -9.73 -9.19 28.23
C ILE A 129 -8.57 -9.43 29.21
N SER A 130 -8.83 -9.20 30.50
CA SER A 130 -7.81 -9.36 31.54
C SER A 130 -7.21 -10.76 31.61
N ASP A 131 -8.07 -11.80 31.67
CA ASP A 131 -7.63 -13.18 31.79
C ASP A 131 -6.79 -13.63 30.59
N SER A 132 -7.22 -13.25 29.37
CA SER A 132 -6.54 -13.65 28.13
C SER A 132 -5.14 -13.02 28.03
N ILE A 133 -5.04 -11.71 28.33
CA ILE A 133 -3.74 -11.01 28.29
C ILE A 133 -2.81 -11.57 29.39
N ALA A 134 -3.31 -11.69 30.61
CA ALA A 134 -2.52 -12.24 31.72
C ALA A 134 -2.03 -13.67 31.44
N TYR A 135 -2.85 -14.48 30.80
CA TYR A 135 -2.46 -15.84 30.37
C TYR A 135 -1.30 -15.82 29.37
N LEU A 136 -1.37 -15.00 28.31
CA LEU A 136 -0.28 -14.86 27.33
C LEU A 136 1.00 -14.36 27.99
N VAL A 137 0.90 -13.32 28.83
CA VAL A 137 2.04 -12.78 29.57
C VAL A 137 2.67 -13.85 30.49
N SER A 138 1.85 -14.69 31.14
CA SER A 138 2.35 -15.81 31.98
C SER A 138 3.13 -16.86 31.18
N LYS A 139 2.95 -16.91 29.85
CA LYS A 139 3.70 -17.76 28.92
C LYS A 139 4.93 -17.07 28.33
N ASN A 140 5.35 -15.93 28.87
CA ASN A 140 6.44 -15.09 28.37
C ASN A 140 6.20 -14.54 26.95
N VAL A 141 4.95 -14.30 26.59
CA VAL A 141 4.54 -13.72 25.32
C VAL A 141 4.37 -12.21 25.49
N GLU A 142 4.91 -11.43 24.56
CA GLU A 142 4.57 -10.01 24.40
C GLU A 142 3.15 -9.93 23.83
N ALA A 143 2.18 -9.61 24.69
CA ALA A 143 0.77 -9.53 24.32
C ALA A 143 0.39 -8.13 23.80
N LEU A 144 -0.23 -8.06 22.63
CA LEU A 144 -0.85 -6.88 22.07
C LEU A 144 -2.37 -7.03 22.18
N TYR A 145 -3.05 -5.93 22.45
CA TYR A 145 -4.50 -5.89 22.57
C TYR A 145 -5.09 -4.90 21.57
N ASP A 146 -5.82 -5.42 20.58
CA ASP A 146 -6.60 -4.62 19.65
C ASP A 146 -7.98 -4.35 20.27
N ALA A 147 -8.20 -3.10 20.70
CA ALA A 147 -9.44 -2.62 21.30
C ALA A 147 -10.48 -2.36 20.19
N GLU A 148 -11.16 -3.41 19.75
CA GLU A 148 -12.06 -3.39 18.60
C GLU A 148 -13.28 -2.50 18.86
N HIS A 149 -13.66 -1.69 17.87
CA HIS A 149 -14.72 -0.67 17.93
C HIS A 149 -14.49 0.39 19.03
N PHE A 150 -13.19 0.70 19.32
CA PHE A 150 -12.88 1.61 20.41
C PHE A 150 -13.47 3.02 20.21
N PHE A 151 -13.29 3.62 19.03
CA PHE A 151 -13.75 4.99 18.79
C PHE A 151 -15.26 5.13 18.85
N ASP A 152 -16.01 4.18 18.28
CA ASP A 152 -17.48 4.14 18.39
C ASP A 152 -17.92 3.87 19.85
N GLY A 153 -17.23 2.97 20.52
CA GLY A 153 -17.46 2.66 21.93
C GLY A 153 -17.21 3.85 22.84
N TYR A 154 -16.12 4.58 22.59
CA TYR A 154 -15.78 5.78 23.36
C TYR A 154 -16.81 6.90 23.17
N LYS A 155 -17.28 7.14 21.95
CA LYS A 155 -18.34 8.11 21.68
C LYS A 155 -19.65 7.76 22.37
N LEU A 156 -19.94 6.47 22.52
CA LEU A 156 -21.17 5.97 23.15
C LEU A 156 -21.08 5.92 24.69
N ASP A 157 -19.98 5.39 25.22
CA ASP A 157 -19.74 5.14 26.64
C ASP A 157 -18.24 5.24 26.94
N PRO A 158 -17.72 6.47 27.14
CA PRO A 158 -16.29 6.71 27.34
C PRO A 158 -15.72 5.95 28.55
N ASP A 159 -16.48 5.85 29.64
CA ASP A 159 -16.00 5.23 30.88
C ASP A 159 -15.75 3.74 30.68
N TYR A 160 -16.67 3.04 30.02
CA TYR A 160 -16.52 1.62 29.72
C TYR A 160 -15.39 1.36 28.70
N ALA A 161 -15.30 2.17 27.64
CA ALA A 161 -14.24 2.03 26.64
C ALA A 161 -12.85 2.22 27.29
N LEU A 162 -12.70 3.22 28.16
CA LEU A 162 -11.46 3.43 28.92
C LEU A 162 -11.17 2.31 29.91
N GLU A 163 -12.19 1.73 30.53
CA GLU A 163 -12.01 0.61 31.47
C GLU A 163 -11.46 -0.62 30.75
N CYS A 164 -11.93 -0.92 29.50
CA CYS A 164 -11.34 -1.98 28.69
C CYS A 164 -9.84 -1.79 28.47
N LEU A 165 -9.37 -0.56 28.22
CA LEU A 165 -7.95 -0.27 28.05
C LEU A 165 -7.17 -0.43 29.36
N LYS A 166 -7.73 0.04 30.48
CA LYS A 166 -7.09 -0.05 31.81
C LYS A 166 -6.89 -1.49 32.26
N VAL A 167 -7.90 -2.35 32.06
CA VAL A 167 -7.77 -3.76 32.42
C VAL A 167 -6.76 -4.48 31.54
N ALA A 168 -6.67 -4.12 30.25
CA ALA A 168 -5.66 -4.64 29.35
C ALA A 168 -4.25 -4.24 29.78
N LEU A 169 -4.04 -2.96 30.10
CA LEU A 169 -2.76 -2.46 30.61
C LEU A 169 -2.34 -3.16 31.90
N LYS A 170 -3.28 -3.26 32.86
CA LYS A 170 -3.04 -3.90 34.15
C LYS A 170 -2.71 -5.38 34.01
N ALA A 171 -3.28 -6.05 33.01
CA ALA A 171 -2.98 -7.45 32.71
C ALA A 171 -1.63 -7.66 32.01
N GLY A 172 -0.96 -6.56 31.59
CA GLY A 172 0.39 -6.59 31.05
C GLY A 172 0.47 -6.48 29.51
N ALA A 173 -0.56 -5.97 28.85
CA ALA A 173 -0.48 -5.69 27.41
C ALA A 173 0.67 -4.72 27.10
N ARG A 174 1.50 -5.06 26.12
CA ARG A 174 2.60 -4.20 25.64
C ARG A 174 2.05 -3.02 24.83
N TRP A 175 1.14 -3.32 23.91
CA TRP A 175 0.45 -2.34 23.10
C TRP A 175 -1.06 -2.45 23.30
N ILE A 176 -1.71 -1.31 23.40
CA ILE A 176 -3.16 -1.16 23.48
C ILE A 176 -3.54 -0.36 22.26
N VAL A 177 -4.08 -1.04 21.27
CA VAL A 177 -4.32 -0.49 19.94
C VAL A 177 -5.77 -0.04 19.84
N LEU A 178 -5.96 1.24 19.60
CA LEU A 178 -7.27 1.85 19.46
C LEU A 178 -7.77 1.61 18.03
N CYS A 179 -8.84 0.83 17.86
CA CYS A 179 -9.34 0.46 16.53
C CYS A 179 -10.51 1.37 16.11
N ASP A 180 -10.35 2.06 14.99
CA ASP A 180 -11.44 2.67 14.23
C ASP A 180 -11.99 1.61 13.25
N THR A 181 -12.67 0.61 13.82
CA THR A 181 -13.09 -0.59 13.11
C THR A 181 -14.08 -0.30 11.98
N ASN A 182 -14.96 0.69 12.16
CA ASN A 182 -15.92 1.11 11.14
C ASN A 182 -15.34 2.17 10.18
N GLY A 183 -14.15 2.70 10.45
CA GLY A 183 -13.49 3.70 9.60
C GLY A 183 -14.25 5.03 9.49
N GLY A 184 -15.11 5.32 10.48
CA GLY A 184 -16.03 6.47 10.45
C GLY A 184 -15.59 7.66 11.29
N THR A 185 -14.44 7.61 11.96
CA THR A 185 -13.96 8.69 12.83
C THR A 185 -13.13 9.69 12.04
N LEU A 186 -13.35 10.98 12.29
CA LEU A 186 -12.58 12.03 11.58
C LEU A 186 -11.27 12.36 12.33
N PRO A 187 -10.27 12.91 11.64
CA PRO A 187 -8.92 13.10 12.22
C PRO A 187 -8.88 13.97 13.48
N ASN A 188 -9.70 15.00 13.56
CA ASN A 188 -9.81 15.84 14.76
C ASN A 188 -10.41 15.08 15.95
N GLU A 189 -11.42 14.23 15.72
CA GLU A 189 -12.00 13.37 16.76
C GLU A 189 -10.97 12.35 17.25
N VAL A 190 -10.22 11.71 16.31
CA VAL A 190 -9.14 10.77 16.65
C VAL A 190 -8.10 11.47 17.52
N PHE A 191 -7.66 12.67 17.14
CA PHE A 191 -6.69 13.45 17.93
C PHE A 191 -7.21 13.70 19.34
N ASP A 192 -8.44 14.21 19.49
CA ASP A 192 -9.01 14.58 20.78
C ASP A 192 -9.21 13.34 21.68
N ILE A 193 -9.72 12.23 21.12
CA ILE A 193 -9.94 10.98 21.86
C ILE A 193 -8.59 10.38 22.30
N VAL A 194 -7.62 10.26 21.39
CA VAL A 194 -6.30 9.68 21.72
C VAL A 194 -5.59 10.53 22.77
N LYS A 195 -5.72 11.87 22.71
CA LYS A 195 -5.18 12.76 23.73
C LYS A 195 -5.79 12.47 25.11
N LYS A 196 -7.10 12.20 25.18
CA LYS A 196 -7.77 11.78 26.43
C LYS A 196 -7.33 10.41 26.92
N VAL A 197 -7.13 9.48 26.00
CA VAL A 197 -6.57 8.15 26.32
C VAL A 197 -5.15 8.30 26.92
N ALA A 198 -4.33 9.21 26.39
CA ALA A 198 -2.97 9.44 26.86
C ALA A 198 -2.89 10.02 28.30
N GLU A 199 -4.00 10.55 28.82
CA GLU A 199 -4.10 10.97 30.25
C GLU A 199 -4.16 9.76 31.21
N VAL A 200 -4.57 8.56 30.73
CA VAL A 200 -4.78 7.35 31.55
C VAL A 200 -3.97 6.14 31.12
N ILE A 201 -3.53 6.08 29.87
CA ILE A 201 -2.67 5.05 29.30
C ILE A 201 -1.35 5.71 28.86
N PRO A 202 -0.18 5.24 29.30
CA PRO A 202 1.09 5.79 28.87
C PRO A 202 1.26 5.75 27.35
N SER A 203 1.70 6.85 26.73
CA SER A 203 1.91 6.96 25.27
C SER A 203 2.74 5.80 24.69
N LYS A 204 3.75 5.33 25.41
CA LYS A 204 4.59 4.18 25.04
C LYS A 204 3.82 2.86 24.90
N ASN A 205 2.55 2.80 25.29
CA ASN A 205 1.67 1.64 25.19
C ASN A 205 0.48 1.86 24.25
N ILE A 206 0.31 3.05 23.66
CA ILE A 206 -0.84 3.37 22.81
C ILE A 206 -0.50 3.08 21.35
N GLY A 207 -1.40 2.34 20.69
CA GLY A 207 -1.39 2.11 19.25
C GLY A 207 -2.65 2.62 18.57
N ILE A 208 -2.62 2.66 17.24
CA ILE A 208 -3.76 2.99 16.36
C ILE A 208 -3.89 1.97 15.25
N HIS A 209 -5.12 1.55 14.98
CA HIS A 209 -5.53 0.74 13.82
C HIS A 209 -6.76 1.41 13.19
N ALA A 210 -6.63 1.93 11.98
CA ALA A 210 -7.69 2.68 11.34
C ALA A 210 -8.09 2.06 10.00
N HIS A 211 -9.40 1.80 9.83
CA HIS A 211 -9.99 1.48 8.53
C HIS A 211 -10.26 2.73 7.69
N ASN A 212 -10.40 2.55 6.38
CA ASN A 212 -10.35 3.64 5.40
C ASN A 212 -11.72 3.98 4.78
N ASP A 213 -12.82 3.67 5.45
CA ASP A 213 -14.18 3.82 4.92
C ASP A 213 -14.56 5.26 4.60
N THR A 214 -13.92 6.23 5.26
CA THR A 214 -14.07 7.67 4.99
C THR A 214 -12.85 8.28 4.28
N GLU A 215 -11.94 7.46 3.74
CA GLU A 215 -10.65 7.85 3.15
C GLU A 215 -9.71 8.60 4.13
N ASN A 216 -9.93 8.47 5.43
CA ASN A 216 -9.15 9.17 6.46
C ASN A 216 -8.15 8.30 7.22
N ALA A 217 -8.00 7.01 6.91
CA ALA A 217 -7.19 6.11 7.73
C ALA A 217 -5.73 6.58 7.90
N VAL A 218 -5.10 7.11 6.84
CA VAL A 218 -3.75 7.70 6.92
C VAL A 218 -3.76 8.95 7.81
N ALA A 219 -4.70 9.85 7.60
CA ALA A 219 -4.83 11.09 8.39
C ALA A 219 -5.13 10.78 9.87
N ASN A 220 -5.99 9.78 10.14
CA ASN A 220 -6.32 9.29 11.47
C ASN A 220 -5.08 8.72 12.19
N SER A 221 -4.27 7.93 11.47
CA SER A 221 -3.02 7.39 12.01
C SER A 221 -2.03 8.50 12.39
N LEU A 222 -1.89 9.53 11.54
CA LEU A 222 -1.03 10.69 11.81
C LEU A 222 -1.56 11.52 13.00
N ALA A 223 -2.88 11.74 13.07
CA ALA A 223 -3.52 12.45 14.17
C ALA A 223 -3.32 11.71 15.51
N ALA A 224 -3.46 10.38 15.51
CA ALA A 224 -3.20 9.54 16.68
C ALA A 224 -1.74 9.64 17.16
N VAL A 225 -0.77 9.59 16.23
CA VAL A 225 0.66 9.75 16.55
C VAL A 225 0.93 11.12 17.18
N GLN A 226 0.37 12.18 16.62
CA GLN A 226 0.50 13.54 17.18
C GLN A 226 -0.13 13.66 18.56
N ALA A 227 -1.22 12.93 18.82
CA ALA A 227 -1.91 12.92 20.10
C ALA A 227 -1.26 12.01 21.16
N GLY A 228 -0.29 11.16 20.80
CA GLY A 228 0.44 10.33 21.76
C GLY A 228 0.58 8.86 21.41
N ALA A 229 -0.01 8.36 20.33
CA ALA A 229 0.21 6.98 19.89
C ALA A 229 1.66 6.77 19.41
N ARG A 230 2.22 5.58 19.69
CA ARG A 230 3.58 5.22 19.34
C ARG A 230 3.66 3.90 18.55
N HIS A 231 2.54 3.26 18.32
CA HIS A 231 2.40 2.06 17.50
C HIS A 231 1.34 2.31 16.44
N VAL A 232 1.65 2.01 15.20
CA VAL A 232 0.76 2.26 14.05
C VAL A 232 0.61 0.97 13.28
N GLN A 233 -0.62 0.46 13.23
CA GLN A 233 -1.00 -0.68 12.40
C GLN A 233 -1.52 -0.19 11.04
N GLY A 234 -1.27 -0.98 10.01
CA GLY A 234 -1.77 -0.75 8.68
C GLY A 234 -1.30 -1.83 7.71
N THR A 235 -1.53 -1.60 6.44
CA THR A 235 -1.17 -2.56 5.39
C THR A 235 -0.42 -1.88 4.25
N ILE A 236 0.43 -2.63 3.56
CA ILE A 236 1.00 -2.17 2.30
C ILE A 236 -0.14 -2.04 1.27
N ASN A 237 -0.13 -0.95 0.53
CA ASN A 237 -1.14 -0.56 -0.46
C ASN A 237 -2.56 -0.37 0.11
N GLY A 238 -2.71 -0.30 1.44
CA GLY A 238 -3.99 -0.03 2.08
C GLY A 238 -5.00 -1.19 1.97
N LEU A 239 -4.54 -2.43 1.79
CA LEU A 239 -5.42 -3.61 1.76
C LEU A 239 -6.16 -3.75 3.10
N GLY A 240 -7.34 -4.35 3.07
CA GLY A 240 -8.16 -4.62 4.25
C GLY A 240 -9.62 -4.74 3.89
N GLU A 241 -10.41 -5.06 4.89
CA GLU A 241 -11.84 -5.26 4.70
C GLU A 241 -12.52 -3.97 4.20
N ARG A 242 -13.56 -4.07 3.38
CA ARG A 242 -14.33 -2.98 2.77
C ARG A 242 -13.46 -2.03 1.96
N CYS A 243 -13.13 -0.84 2.51
CA CYS A 243 -12.31 0.19 1.86
C CYS A 243 -10.83 0.11 2.22
N GLY A 244 -10.43 -0.89 3.03
CA GLY A 244 -9.05 -1.13 3.41
C GLY A 244 -8.64 -0.50 4.73
N ASN A 245 -7.34 -0.54 5.01
CA ASN A 245 -6.68 -0.03 6.21
C ASN A 245 -5.83 1.21 5.91
N ALA A 246 -5.26 1.78 6.95
CA ALA A 246 -4.23 2.80 6.81
C ALA A 246 -3.09 2.30 5.91
N ASN A 247 -2.85 3.01 4.81
CA ASN A 247 -1.82 2.63 3.84
C ASN A 247 -0.42 2.95 4.37
N LEU A 248 0.33 1.93 4.78
CA LEU A 248 1.69 2.08 5.32
C LEU A 248 2.66 2.71 4.31
N VAL A 249 2.43 2.55 3.01
CA VAL A 249 3.22 3.21 1.97
C VAL A 249 3.14 4.73 2.05
N SER A 250 2.05 5.26 2.59
CA SER A 250 1.88 6.70 2.85
C SER A 250 2.20 7.06 4.29
N VAL A 251 1.80 6.24 5.26
CA VAL A 251 1.99 6.52 6.70
C VAL A 251 3.48 6.60 7.06
N ILE A 252 4.28 5.63 6.63
CA ILE A 252 5.72 5.55 6.94
C ILE A 252 6.46 6.81 6.49
N PRO A 253 6.44 7.20 5.19
CA PRO A 253 7.17 8.40 4.77
C PRO A 253 6.57 9.70 5.32
N ASN A 254 5.27 9.77 5.59
CA ASN A 254 4.69 10.94 6.25
C ASN A 254 5.29 11.12 7.66
N ILE A 255 5.39 10.05 8.44
CA ILE A 255 5.96 10.12 9.78
C ILE A 255 7.45 10.44 9.72
N LEU A 256 8.22 9.70 8.92
CA LEU A 256 9.68 9.80 8.94
C LEU A 256 10.24 11.03 8.20
N LEU A 257 9.54 11.55 7.18
CA LEU A 257 10.04 12.66 6.37
C LEU A 257 9.35 13.99 6.68
N LYS A 258 8.22 13.99 7.40
CA LYS A 258 7.43 15.21 7.66
C LYS A 258 7.28 15.53 9.14
N THR A 259 7.78 14.68 10.03
CA THR A 259 7.77 14.89 11.47
C THR A 259 9.17 14.66 12.07
N ASN A 260 9.30 14.84 13.38
CA ASN A 260 10.55 14.58 14.09
C ASN A 260 10.55 13.19 14.78
N PHE A 261 9.61 12.32 14.43
CA PHE A 261 9.59 10.97 14.99
C PHE A 261 10.59 10.07 14.27
N GLU A 262 11.12 9.12 15.02
CA GLU A 262 12.06 8.11 14.57
C GLU A 262 11.40 6.72 14.51
N SER A 263 12.00 5.76 13.82
CA SER A 263 11.57 4.36 13.83
C SER A 263 12.76 3.41 13.69
N ASN A 264 12.50 2.11 13.65
CA ASN A 264 13.51 1.13 13.29
C ASN A 264 13.76 1.04 11.77
N ILE A 265 12.85 1.59 10.95
CA ILE A 265 13.06 1.70 9.50
C ILE A 265 14.16 2.72 9.26
N LYS A 266 15.28 2.26 8.73
CA LYS A 266 16.42 3.12 8.39
C LYS A 266 16.08 3.98 7.16
N GLU A 267 16.67 5.16 7.09
CA GLU A 267 16.47 6.07 5.94
C GLU A 267 16.80 5.40 4.60
N GLU A 268 17.88 4.60 4.55
CA GLU A 268 18.28 3.82 3.38
C GLU A 268 17.22 2.79 2.93
N ASN A 269 16.41 2.27 3.87
CA ASN A 269 15.38 1.27 3.60
C ASN A 269 14.09 1.90 3.06
N LEU A 270 13.87 3.20 3.22
CA LEU A 270 12.72 3.90 2.59
C LEU A 270 12.71 3.72 1.08
N GLY A 271 13.87 3.57 0.45
CA GLY A 271 13.99 3.26 -0.97
C GLY A 271 13.35 1.92 -1.38
N LEU A 272 13.07 1.03 -0.43
CA LEU A 272 12.40 -0.25 -0.68
C LEU A 272 10.87 -0.12 -0.75
N LEU A 273 10.27 1.01 -0.34
CA LEU A 273 8.80 1.19 -0.31
C LEU A 273 8.15 0.89 -1.66
N LYS A 274 8.68 1.47 -2.75
CA LYS A 274 8.15 1.23 -4.10
C LYS A 274 8.27 -0.25 -4.49
N LYS A 275 9.42 -0.86 -4.23
CA LYS A 275 9.66 -2.29 -4.52
C LYS A 275 8.70 -3.19 -3.74
N THR A 276 8.47 -2.89 -2.46
CA THR A 276 7.55 -3.65 -1.59
C THR A 276 6.10 -3.52 -2.07
N SER A 277 5.69 -2.29 -2.45
CA SER A 277 4.36 -2.03 -3.03
C SER A 277 4.13 -2.80 -4.34
N ILE A 278 5.11 -2.80 -5.25
CA ILE A 278 5.04 -3.52 -6.53
C ILE A 278 5.01 -5.03 -6.27
N LEU A 279 5.89 -5.55 -5.40
CA LEU A 279 5.93 -6.98 -5.07
C LEU A 279 4.56 -7.50 -4.59
N LEU A 280 3.84 -6.71 -3.77
CA LEU A 280 2.50 -7.08 -3.33
C LEU A 280 1.52 -7.17 -4.50
N ASN A 281 1.55 -6.18 -5.41
CA ASN A 281 0.70 -6.20 -6.59
C ASN A 281 1.02 -7.39 -7.51
N ASP A 282 2.30 -7.72 -7.68
CA ASP A 282 2.75 -8.87 -8.47
C ASP A 282 2.26 -10.21 -7.87
N ILE A 283 2.38 -10.38 -6.54
CA ILE A 283 1.86 -11.55 -5.82
C ILE A 283 0.35 -11.69 -6.05
N LEU A 284 -0.39 -10.60 -5.99
CA LEU A 284 -1.84 -10.58 -6.12
C LEU A 284 -2.33 -10.50 -7.57
N ASN A 285 -1.41 -10.47 -8.56
CA ASN A 285 -1.71 -10.26 -9.98
C ASN A 285 -2.65 -9.04 -10.20
N ARG A 286 -2.35 -7.92 -9.50
CA ARG A 286 -3.09 -6.66 -9.58
C ARG A 286 -2.26 -5.59 -10.26
N GLN A 287 -2.92 -4.75 -11.06
CA GLN A 287 -2.26 -3.57 -11.62
C GLN A 287 -1.96 -2.57 -10.50
N PRO A 288 -0.72 -2.05 -10.41
CA PRO A 288 -0.38 -0.99 -9.48
C PRO A 288 -1.22 0.27 -9.71
N ASN A 289 -1.62 0.95 -8.64
CA ASN A 289 -2.19 2.29 -8.77
C ASN A 289 -1.08 3.27 -9.17
N GLN A 290 -1.12 3.72 -10.41
CA GLN A 290 -0.10 4.63 -10.96
C GLN A 290 -0.06 6.00 -10.25
N HIS A 291 -1.15 6.42 -9.61
CA HIS A 291 -1.26 7.69 -8.88
C HIS A 291 -1.13 7.55 -7.36
N GLN A 292 -0.74 6.37 -6.87
CA GLN A 292 -0.54 6.16 -5.43
C GLN A 292 0.55 7.08 -4.90
N ALA A 293 0.24 7.79 -3.81
CA ALA A 293 1.20 8.69 -3.18
C ALA A 293 2.53 7.98 -2.90
N TYR A 294 3.65 8.66 -3.11
CA TYR A 294 5.03 8.22 -2.95
C TYR A 294 5.51 7.16 -3.95
N VAL A 295 4.77 6.10 -4.21
CA VAL A 295 5.27 4.92 -4.95
C VAL A 295 4.68 4.74 -6.34
N GLY A 296 3.55 5.36 -6.64
CA GLY A 296 2.93 5.28 -7.97
C GLY A 296 3.87 5.79 -9.06
N GLU A 297 3.77 5.24 -10.26
CA GLU A 297 4.61 5.62 -11.40
C GLU A 297 4.47 7.11 -11.76
N ASN A 298 3.27 7.67 -11.52
CA ASN A 298 2.96 9.07 -11.79
C ASN A 298 3.02 9.96 -10.54
N ALA A 299 3.44 9.45 -9.37
CA ALA A 299 3.49 10.25 -8.13
C ALA A 299 4.43 11.46 -8.23
N PHE A 300 5.44 11.38 -9.11
CA PHE A 300 6.40 12.46 -9.40
C PHE A 300 6.47 12.74 -10.91
N ALA A 301 5.31 12.66 -11.57
CA ALA A 301 5.19 12.97 -12.99
C ALA A 301 4.77 14.43 -13.18
N HIS A 302 5.44 15.12 -14.10
CA HIS A 302 5.19 16.53 -14.40
C HIS A 302 4.86 16.70 -15.89
N LYS A 303 3.66 17.19 -16.16
CA LYS A 303 3.10 17.36 -17.50
C LYS A 303 3.13 18.82 -17.97
N GLY A 304 2.76 19.76 -17.10
CA GLY A 304 2.66 21.18 -17.44
C GLY A 304 4.00 21.86 -17.70
N GLY A 305 4.11 22.62 -18.79
CA GLY A 305 5.37 23.27 -19.20
C GLY A 305 5.97 24.21 -18.15
N LEU A 306 5.14 24.94 -17.39
CA LEU A 306 5.60 25.79 -16.28
C LEU A 306 6.21 24.97 -15.14
N HIS A 307 5.60 23.84 -14.79
CA HIS A 307 6.10 22.95 -13.76
C HIS A 307 7.46 22.38 -14.14
N VAL A 308 7.58 21.85 -15.37
CA VAL A 308 8.85 21.30 -15.87
C VAL A 308 9.95 22.37 -15.95
N SER A 309 9.63 23.58 -16.37
CA SER A 309 10.59 24.69 -16.39
C SER A 309 11.11 25.03 -14.99
N ALA A 310 10.22 25.04 -13.99
CA ALA A 310 10.59 25.34 -12.60
C ALA A 310 11.43 24.21 -11.97
N ILE A 311 11.01 22.94 -12.17
CA ILE A 311 11.72 21.76 -11.67
C ILE A 311 13.13 21.64 -12.24
N ASN A 312 13.33 21.98 -13.51
CA ASN A 312 14.66 21.99 -14.14
C ASN A 312 15.60 23.04 -13.51
N LYS A 313 15.04 24.07 -12.86
CA LYS A 313 15.82 25.07 -12.09
C LYS A 313 16.08 24.60 -10.68
N ASP A 314 15.02 24.18 -9.98
CA ASP A 314 15.07 23.59 -8.64
C ASP A 314 13.89 22.64 -8.42
N PRO A 315 14.12 21.33 -8.22
CA PRO A 315 13.08 20.35 -7.94
C PRO A 315 12.16 20.71 -6.79
N LYS A 316 12.65 21.38 -5.75
CA LYS A 316 11.87 21.79 -4.58
C LYS A 316 10.71 22.73 -4.90
N THR A 317 10.66 23.30 -6.11
CA THR A 317 9.56 24.17 -6.55
C THR A 317 8.24 23.42 -6.69
N TYR A 318 8.27 22.11 -6.98
CA TYR A 318 7.07 21.27 -7.19
C TYR A 318 7.15 19.87 -6.58
N GLU A 319 8.27 19.51 -5.96
CA GLU A 319 8.43 18.22 -5.29
C GLU A 319 8.63 18.43 -3.79
N HIS A 320 7.83 17.74 -2.99
CA HIS A 320 7.88 17.83 -1.54
C HIS A 320 8.99 16.98 -0.91
N ILE A 321 9.58 16.05 -1.68
CA ILE A 321 10.76 15.23 -1.36
C ILE A 321 11.51 14.89 -2.66
N ASP A 322 12.76 14.41 -2.54
CA ASP A 322 13.42 13.71 -3.67
C ASP A 322 12.77 12.34 -3.87
N PRO A 323 12.25 12.01 -5.06
CA PRO A 323 11.63 10.71 -5.35
C PRO A 323 12.51 9.50 -5.01
N LYS A 324 13.82 9.64 -5.11
CA LYS A 324 14.77 8.56 -4.85
C LYS A 324 14.73 8.06 -3.40
N ILE A 325 14.34 8.92 -2.45
CA ILE A 325 14.24 8.56 -1.03
C ILE A 325 13.27 7.38 -0.85
N VAL A 326 12.19 7.33 -1.62
CA VAL A 326 11.16 6.28 -1.57
C VAL A 326 11.27 5.25 -2.70
N GLY A 327 12.42 5.21 -3.39
CA GLY A 327 12.67 4.28 -4.51
C GLY A 327 11.93 4.63 -5.80
N ASN A 328 11.44 5.87 -5.92
CA ASN A 328 10.77 6.34 -7.13
C ASN A 328 11.70 7.22 -7.98
N LYS A 329 11.19 7.71 -9.11
CA LYS A 329 11.92 8.59 -10.03
C LYS A 329 11.00 9.70 -10.54
N ARG A 330 11.60 10.83 -10.88
CA ARG A 330 10.90 11.90 -11.60
C ARG A 330 10.60 11.46 -13.02
N LYS A 331 9.41 11.79 -13.50
CA LYS A 331 8.96 11.57 -14.88
C LYS A 331 8.53 12.89 -15.49
N ILE A 332 9.10 13.23 -16.63
CA ILE A 332 8.64 14.36 -17.45
C ILE A 332 7.75 13.79 -18.55
N VAL A 333 6.54 14.29 -18.60
CA VAL A 333 5.50 13.83 -19.54
C VAL A 333 5.38 14.83 -20.68
N ILE A 334 5.16 14.33 -21.90
CA ILE A 334 4.83 15.16 -23.06
C ILE A 334 3.31 15.16 -23.27
N SER A 335 2.78 16.34 -23.64
CA SER A 335 1.40 16.50 -24.08
C SER A 335 1.20 17.82 -24.82
N ASP A 336 -0.03 18.06 -25.25
CA ASP A 336 -0.51 19.34 -25.77
C ASP A 336 -0.23 20.53 -24.83
N GLN A 337 -0.13 20.26 -23.51
CA GLN A 337 0.21 21.25 -22.47
C GLN A 337 1.72 21.43 -22.28
N SER A 338 2.53 20.70 -23.03
CA SER A 338 3.99 20.79 -22.96
C SER A 338 4.51 22.13 -23.45
N GLY A 339 5.59 22.57 -22.81
CA GLY A 339 6.42 23.70 -23.27
C GLY A 339 7.75 23.21 -23.83
N LYS A 340 8.58 24.15 -24.29
CA LYS A 340 9.92 23.87 -24.81
C LYS A 340 10.78 23.06 -23.81
N SER A 341 10.65 23.34 -22.52
CA SER A 341 11.40 22.62 -21.46
C SER A 341 11.10 21.12 -21.42
N ASN A 342 9.85 20.71 -21.70
CA ASN A 342 9.48 19.30 -21.80
C ASN A 342 10.18 18.64 -22.99
N ILE A 343 10.13 19.29 -24.16
CA ILE A 343 10.79 18.80 -25.38
C ILE A 343 12.29 18.63 -25.17
N ILE A 344 12.96 19.64 -24.60
CA ILE A 344 14.39 19.58 -24.31
C ILE A 344 14.72 18.43 -23.36
N SER A 345 13.93 18.26 -22.29
CA SER A 345 14.12 17.19 -21.31
C SER A 345 14.03 15.80 -21.96
N LEU A 346 13.05 15.61 -22.85
CA LEU A 346 12.87 14.34 -23.52
C LEU A 346 13.87 14.07 -24.63
N LEU A 347 14.26 15.09 -25.38
CA LEU A 347 15.38 14.99 -26.33
C LEU A 347 16.62 14.45 -25.62
N ASN A 348 16.96 15.01 -24.44
CA ASN A 348 18.07 14.52 -23.62
C ASN A 348 17.86 13.06 -23.16
N THR A 349 16.64 12.67 -22.82
CA THR A 349 16.32 11.29 -22.39
C THR A 349 16.54 10.28 -23.51
N VAL A 350 16.22 10.64 -24.77
CA VAL A 350 16.41 9.79 -25.94
C VAL A 350 17.79 9.99 -26.60
N GLY A 351 18.70 10.72 -25.96
CA GLY A 351 20.06 10.90 -26.42
C GLY A 351 20.19 11.84 -27.64
N ILE A 352 19.23 12.72 -27.86
CA ILE A 352 19.24 13.72 -28.91
C ILE A 352 19.60 15.07 -28.29
N SER A 353 20.73 15.69 -28.77
CA SER A 353 21.08 17.05 -28.36
C SER A 353 20.04 18.06 -28.85
N PRO A 354 19.58 18.97 -27.99
CA PRO A 354 18.67 20.04 -28.43
C PRO A 354 19.25 20.83 -29.58
N PRO A 355 18.46 21.22 -30.58
CA PRO A 355 18.99 21.99 -31.71
C PRO A 355 19.40 23.41 -31.28
N GLU A 356 20.44 23.95 -31.89
CA GLU A 356 20.95 25.32 -31.62
C GLU A 356 19.88 26.39 -32.00
N HIS A 357 19.09 26.14 -33.02
CA HIS A 357 18.05 27.06 -33.47
C HIS A 357 16.71 26.79 -32.76
N GLU A 358 16.26 27.79 -32.03
CA GLU A 358 15.01 27.76 -31.27
C GLU A 358 13.78 27.46 -32.14
N SER A 359 13.78 27.91 -33.39
CA SER A 359 12.70 27.66 -34.37
C SER A 359 12.46 26.19 -34.65
N LYS A 360 13.51 25.34 -34.59
CA LYS A 360 13.34 23.89 -34.75
C LYS A 360 12.67 23.25 -33.54
N LEU A 361 12.94 23.75 -32.33
CA LEU A 361 12.23 23.31 -31.11
C LEU A 361 10.75 23.72 -31.15
N ASP A 362 10.47 24.94 -31.61
CA ASP A 362 9.09 25.42 -31.76
C ASP A 362 8.32 24.56 -32.77
N PHE A 363 8.96 24.21 -33.87
CA PHE A 363 8.36 23.36 -34.89
C PHE A 363 8.10 21.95 -34.34
N LEU A 364 9.08 21.32 -33.64
CA LEU A 364 8.89 20.00 -33.01
C LEU A 364 7.77 20.04 -31.96
N LEU A 365 7.72 21.09 -31.12
CA LEU A 365 6.66 21.28 -30.15
C LEU A 365 5.28 21.35 -30.81
N GLN A 366 5.18 22.09 -31.94
CA GLN A 366 3.93 22.20 -32.67
C GLN A 366 3.51 20.86 -33.30
N GLU A 367 4.45 20.11 -33.84
CA GLU A 367 4.20 18.77 -34.38
C GLU A 367 3.69 17.79 -33.32
N VAL A 368 4.28 17.82 -32.11
CA VAL A 368 3.77 17.01 -30.98
C VAL A 368 2.33 17.39 -30.67
N LYS A 369 2.01 18.68 -30.56
CA LYS A 369 0.63 19.15 -30.27
C LYS A 369 -0.35 18.77 -31.37
N ASN A 370 0.05 18.88 -32.63
CA ASN A 370 -0.76 18.50 -33.77
C ASN A 370 -1.09 17.00 -33.74
N LYS A 371 -0.08 16.16 -33.46
CA LYS A 371 -0.26 14.71 -33.35
C LYS A 371 -1.16 14.33 -32.17
N GLU A 372 -1.02 14.97 -31.02
CA GLU A 372 -1.94 14.72 -29.90
C GLU A 372 -3.37 15.16 -30.20
N TYR A 373 -3.54 16.27 -30.91
CA TYR A 373 -4.87 16.68 -31.40
C TYR A 373 -5.48 15.65 -32.37
N GLU A 374 -4.65 14.94 -33.16
CA GLU A 374 -5.06 13.84 -34.03
C GLU A 374 -5.36 12.53 -33.24
N GLY A 375 -5.15 12.51 -31.93
CA GLY A 375 -5.44 11.37 -31.05
C GLY A 375 -4.22 10.49 -30.71
N PHE A 376 -3.01 10.89 -31.09
CA PHE A 376 -1.79 10.21 -30.63
C PHE A 376 -1.50 10.58 -29.17
N SER A 377 -0.79 9.70 -28.45
CA SER A 377 -0.27 9.98 -27.12
C SER A 377 1.21 9.60 -27.04
N PHE A 378 2.01 10.50 -26.49
CA PHE A 378 3.45 10.29 -26.31
C PHE A 378 3.82 10.00 -24.85
N ASP A 379 2.85 10.01 -23.92
CA ASP A 379 3.08 9.89 -22.47
C ASP A 379 3.89 8.63 -22.10
N GLU A 380 3.65 7.50 -22.79
CA GLU A 380 4.34 6.22 -22.57
C GLU A 380 5.02 5.70 -23.85
N ALA A 381 4.92 6.45 -24.94
CA ALA A 381 5.43 6.08 -26.26
C ALA A 381 6.73 6.85 -26.60
N ILE A 382 7.76 6.73 -25.73
CA ILE A 382 9.04 7.44 -25.89
C ILE A 382 9.69 7.16 -27.26
N ALA A 383 9.63 5.92 -27.76
CA ALA A 383 10.16 5.56 -29.07
C ALA A 383 9.42 6.29 -30.22
N SER A 384 8.09 6.45 -30.11
CA SER A 384 7.30 7.21 -31.06
C SER A 384 7.69 8.70 -31.07
N PHE A 385 7.93 9.26 -29.89
CA PHE A 385 8.48 10.62 -29.78
C PHE A 385 9.87 10.73 -30.42
N GLU A 386 10.77 9.77 -30.14
CA GLU A 386 12.11 9.75 -30.72
C GLU A 386 12.06 9.73 -32.26
N ILE A 387 11.20 8.91 -32.84
CA ILE A 387 11.00 8.85 -34.29
C ILE A 387 10.51 10.19 -34.82
N LEU A 388 9.50 10.79 -34.17
CA LEU A 388 8.98 12.11 -34.56
C LEU A 388 10.09 13.17 -34.49
N ALA A 389 10.84 13.20 -33.38
CA ALA A 389 11.94 14.14 -33.18
C ALA A 389 13.03 13.98 -34.26
N ARG A 390 13.44 12.75 -34.55
CA ARG A 390 14.44 12.47 -35.59
C ARG A 390 13.96 12.87 -36.98
N LYS A 391 12.70 12.57 -37.33
CA LYS A 391 12.09 13.01 -38.60
C LYS A 391 12.10 14.52 -38.71
N THR A 392 11.63 15.20 -37.68
CA THR A 392 11.48 16.66 -37.64
C THR A 392 12.81 17.41 -37.65
N LEU A 393 13.79 16.96 -36.84
CA LEU A 393 15.06 17.67 -36.65
C LEU A 393 16.13 17.33 -37.70
N PHE A 394 16.14 16.08 -38.18
CA PHE A 394 17.18 15.56 -39.07
C PHE A 394 16.67 15.17 -40.45
N GLY A 395 15.35 15.31 -40.71
CA GLY A 395 14.77 15.03 -42.02
C GLY A 395 14.85 13.55 -42.42
N ILE A 396 14.76 12.62 -41.42
CA ILE A 396 14.73 11.19 -41.72
C ILE A 396 13.43 10.88 -42.49
N PRO A 397 13.51 10.29 -43.71
CA PRO A 397 12.33 10.00 -44.50
C PRO A 397 11.52 8.85 -43.92
N ASP A 398 10.24 8.80 -44.24
CA ASP A 398 9.44 7.60 -44.04
C ASP A 398 9.94 6.47 -44.94
N PHE A 399 10.16 5.28 -44.36
CA PHE A 399 10.67 4.14 -45.12
C PHE A 399 9.55 3.40 -45.87
N PHE A 400 8.30 3.61 -45.45
CA PHE A 400 7.10 3.10 -46.11
C PHE A 400 5.91 4.01 -45.78
N GLU A 401 4.89 3.94 -46.64
CA GLU A 401 3.58 4.56 -46.43
C GLU A 401 2.55 3.46 -46.20
N LEU A 402 1.81 3.51 -45.08
CA LEU A 402 0.70 2.59 -44.83
C LEU A 402 -0.53 3.05 -45.64
N ILE A 403 -0.86 2.33 -46.71
CA ILE A 403 -2.01 2.66 -47.55
C ILE A 403 -3.30 2.19 -46.89
N ARG A 404 -3.30 0.94 -46.40
CA ARG A 404 -4.47 0.30 -45.80
C ARG A 404 -4.07 -0.86 -44.91
N PHE A 405 -4.80 -1.05 -43.81
CA PHE A 405 -4.81 -2.31 -43.09
C PHE A 405 -6.24 -2.76 -42.79
N LYS A 406 -6.43 -4.07 -42.61
CA LYS A 406 -7.68 -4.68 -42.17
C LYS A 406 -7.33 -5.83 -41.26
N VAL A 407 -8.00 -5.91 -40.10
CA VAL A 407 -7.89 -7.05 -39.20
C VAL A 407 -9.27 -7.67 -39.03
N ILE A 408 -9.32 -9.01 -39.12
CA ILE A 408 -10.52 -9.79 -38.89
C ILE A 408 -10.23 -10.76 -37.75
N ASP A 409 -10.98 -10.61 -36.66
CA ASP A 409 -10.95 -11.56 -35.55
C ASP A 409 -12.07 -12.56 -35.70
N ASP A 410 -11.71 -13.84 -35.84
CA ASP A 410 -12.65 -14.97 -35.85
C ASP A 410 -12.58 -15.69 -34.49
N ARG A 411 -13.72 -15.77 -33.80
CA ARG A 411 -13.88 -16.53 -32.57
C ARG A 411 -14.87 -17.66 -32.81
N ARG A 412 -14.38 -18.88 -32.74
CA ARG A 412 -15.20 -20.06 -32.97
C ARG A 412 -14.91 -21.18 -31.95
N TRP A 413 -15.91 -22.00 -31.71
CA TRP A 413 -15.74 -23.22 -30.95
C TRP A 413 -15.24 -24.33 -31.91
N ASN A 414 -14.15 -24.99 -31.53
CA ASN A 414 -13.66 -26.12 -32.29
C ASN A 414 -14.48 -27.41 -31.98
N ALA A 415 -14.20 -28.50 -32.69
CA ALA A 415 -14.90 -29.77 -32.49
C ALA A 415 -14.70 -30.38 -31.09
N LYS A 416 -13.75 -29.90 -30.32
CA LYS A 416 -13.49 -30.32 -28.93
C LYS A 416 -14.21 -29.44 -27.90
N GLY A 417 -14.95 -28.42 -28.34
CA GLY A 417 -15.63 -27.48 -27.45
C GLY A 417 -14.68 -26.42 -26.83
N GLU A 418 -13.51 -26.18 -27.42
CA GLU A 418 -12.57 -25.15 -27.00
C GLU A 418 -12.79 -23.89 -27.85
N LEU A 419 -12.72 -22.72 -27.20
CA LEU A 419 -12.77 -21.41 -27.86
C LEU A 419 -11.44 -21.17 -28.59
N VAL A 420 -11.48 -21.08 -29.90
CA VAL A 420 -10.32 -20.73 -30.74
C VAL A 420 -10.51 -19.29 -31.22
N THR A 421 -9.51 -18.47 -31.05
CA THR A 421 -9.43 -17.12 -31.61
C THR A 421 -8.33 -17.12 -32.67
N GLU A 422 -8.64 -16.62 -33.85
CA GLU A 422 -7.71 -16.49 -34.97
C GLU A 422 -7.89 -15.07 -35.54
N SER A 423 -6.81 -14.34 -35.69
CA SER A 423 -6.82 -12.98 -36.26
C SER A 423 -6.09 -13.02 -37.61
N GLU A 424 -6.76 -12.59 -38.66
CA GLU A 424 -6.19 -12.37 -39.99
C GLU A 424 -5.92 -10.88 -40.18
N ALA A 425 -4.67 -10.51 -40.46
CA ALA A 425 -4.27 -9.12 -40.76
C ALA A 425 -3.88 -9.01 -42.25
N THR A 426 -4.59 -8.18 -42.99
CA THR A 426 -4.21 -7.77 -44.34
C THR A 426 -3.60 -6.37 -44.29
N VAL A 427 -2.35 -6.22 -44.70
CA VAL A 427 -1.62 -4.96 -44.74
C VAL A 427 -1.19 -4.61 -46.16
N ARG A 428 -1.46 -3.34 -46.57
CA ARG A 428 -0.98 -2.78 -47.84
C ARG A 428 -0.13 -1.56 -47.57
N ILE A 429 1.11 -1.62 -48.01
CA ILE A 429 2.10 -0.55 -47.83
C ILE A 429 2.70 -0.14 -49.18
N LYS A 430 3.21 1.08 -49.23
CA LYS A 430 4.01 1.58 -50.34
C LYS A 430 5.44 1.79 -49.85
N VAL A 431 6.40 1.19 -50.55
CA VAL A 431 7.85 1.38 -50.31
C VAL A 431 8.46 2.00 -51.54
N LYS A 432 8.90 3.24 -51.47
CA LYS A 432 9.28 4.04 -52.64
C LYS A 432 8.09 4.15 -53.60
N ASP A 433 8.23 3.61 -54.82
CA ASP A 433 7.19 3.61 -55.85
C ASP A 433 6.44 2.27 -56.01
N GLU A 434 6.78 1.26 -55.20
CA GLU A 434 6.19 -0.07 -55.27
C GLU A 434 5.18 -0.30 -54.15
N GLU A 435 4.08 -0.93 -54.45
CA GLU A 435 3.05 -1.36 -53.49
C GLU A 435 3.21 -2.83 -53.13
N PHE A 436 3.13 -3.12 -51.85
CA PHE A 436 3.17 -4.49 -51.31
C PHE A 436 1.89 -4.75 -50.52
N MET A 437 1.38 -5.96 -50.67
CA MET A 437 0.25 -6.42 -49.85
C MET A 437 0.58 -7.81 -49.31
N ASN A 438 0.38 -7.99 -48.02
CA ASN A 438 0.54 -9.28 -47.36
C ASN A 438 -0.64 -9.58 -46.45
N VAL A 439 -0.87 -10.85 -46.21
CA VAL A 439 -1.89 -11.38 -45.29
C VAL A 439 -1.20 -12.35 -44.36
N GLU A 440 -1.36 -12.13 -43.06
CA GLU A 440 -0.79 -12.97 -42.00
C GLU A 440 -1.85 -13.36 -41.00
N ILE A 441 -1.69 -14.52 -40.39
CA ILE A 441 -2.57 -15.06 -39.36
C ILE A 441 -1.84 -15.08 -38.02
N GLY A 442 -2.50 -14.64 -36.97
CA GLY A 442 -1.99 -14.59 -35.61
C GLY A 442 -3.03 -14.94 -34.55
N ASN A 443 -2.63 -14.85 -33.27
CA ASN A 443 -3.48 -15.22 -32.16
C ASN A 443 -4.21 -14.01 -31.53
N GLY A 444 -4.08 -12.83 -32.10
CA GLY A 444 -4.69 -11.60 -31.61
C GLY A 444 -4.64 -10.49 -32.66
N PRO A 445 -5.39 -9.40 -32.46
CA PRO A 445 -5.53 -8.30 -33.41
C PRO A 445 -4.27 -7.42 -33.55
N VAL A 446 -3.26 -7.65 -32.70
CA VAL A 446 -1.99 -6.88 -32.65
C VAL A 446 -0.81 -7.84 -32.79
#